data_6b348334674f4ecb8e771a479df78fea
#
_entry.id   6b348334674f4ecb8e771a479df78fea
#
_cell.length_a   1.000
_cell.length_b   1.000
_cell.length_c   1.000
_cell.angle_alpha   90.00
_cell.angle_beta   90.00
_cell.angle_gamma   90.00
#
_symmetry.space_group_name_H-M   'P 1'
#
loop_
_entity.id
_entity.type
_entity.pdbx_description
1 polymer ?
#
loop_
_entity_poly.entity_id
_entity_poly.type
_entity_poly.pdbx_seq_one_letter_code
_entity_poly.pdbx_strand_id
1 'polypeptide(L)'
;MSTIYKDKNITKMYYGSKPVYSLSVEDGSGTGSGLDFSLIGYNDKLSKEINDELNQPLVYSKQLYDEWDSSRNSAYSLYYGNSNLIYAPNIDTSNVNTFDSMFYNCTNLKVVPPYNTSNLVSCARMFYGCSTLTSVPMLDFSNAIYINEMFRNCSSLITIPEYNTINVTNFNYLFYGATNLETLPEIDTTNASNMTYFFGPSYMSSLTKLTKIGGFKNLKISITTDFLSRTPNLTTESLMNVINKLYDLTGNNLSGQTLNFGSANLNKLTAEQIAVATAKGWTLT
;
A
#
# COMPACT_ATOMS: atom_id res chain seq x y z
N MET A 1 2.21 9.22 11.01
CA MET A 1 3.43 8.81 10.33
C MET A 1 4.37 9.95 10.10
N SER A 2 5.62 9.69 10.13
CA SER A 2 6.67 10.68 10.30
C SER A 2 6.93 11.46 9.01
N THR A 3 6.86 12.76 9.08
CA THR A 3 7.36 13.65 8.03
C THR A 3 8.78 14.07 8.43
N ILE A 4 9.75 13.78 7.58
CA ILE A 4 11.11 14.28 7.75
C ILE A 4 11.22 15.55 6.91
N TYR A 5 11.35 16.70 7.57
CA TYR A 5 11.64 17.93 6.88
C TYR A 5 13.15 18.18 6.89
N LYS A 6 13.71 18.48 5.72
CA LYS A 6 15.09 18.86 5.56
C LYS A 6 15.16 20.37 5.34
N ASP A 7 15.54 21.09 6.38
CA ASP A 7 16.45 22.22 6.25
C ASP A 7 17.78 21.80 6.87
N LYS A 8 18.88 22.52 6.68
CA LYS A 8 20.24 22.11 7.06
C LYS A 8 20.39 21.54 8.49
N ASN A 9 19.31 21.60 9.27
CA ASN A 9 19.16 20.99 10.58
C ASN A 9 17.81 20.27 10.64
N ILE A 10 17.79 18.94 10.64
CA ILE A 10 16.55 18.16 10.88
C ILE A 10 16.18 18.38 12.33
N THR A 11 15.10 19.13 12.57
CA THR A 11 14.70 19.48 13.93
C THR A 11 13.51 18.69 14.44
N LYS A 12 12.69 18.05 13.59
CA LYS A 12 11.49 17.33 14.07
C LYS A 12 11.02 16.23 13.13
N MET A 13 10.65 15.08 13.69
CA MET A 13 9.83 14.05 13.07
C MET A 13 8.42 14.06 13.68
N TYR A 14 7.40 13.76 12.88
CA TYR A 14 6.01 13.76 13.34
C TYR A 14 5.34 12.44 13.05
N TYR A 15 4.51 11.97 14.00
CA TYR A 15 3.56 10.89 13.79
C TYR A 15 2.15 11.48 13.86
N GLY A 16 1.49 11.62 12.70
CA GLY A 16 0.27 12.41 12.61
C GLY A 16 0.57 13.89 12.88
N SER A 17 -0.27 14.54 13.70
CA SER A 17 -0.07 15.94 14.13
C SER A 17 0.84 16.10 15.35
N LYS A 18 1.41 15.01 15.91
CA LYS A 18 2.24 15.07 17.12
C LYS A 18 3.71 14.94 16.75
N PRO A 19 4.60 15.84 17.25
CA PRO A 19 6.02 15.69 17.09
C PRO A 19 6.49 14.43 17.85
N VAL A 20 7.27 13.59 17.18
CA VAL A 20 7.81 12.37 17.75
C VAL A 20 9.28 12.55 18.10
N TYR A 21 10.00 13.46 17.43
CA TYR A 21 11.41 13.76 17.67
C TYR A 21 11.76 15.23 17.44
N SER A 22 12.75 15.72 18.19
CA SER A 22 13.51 16.91 17.83
C SER A 22 14.99 16.51 17.73
N LEU A 23 15.59 16.70 16.56
CA LEU A 23 17.02 16.51 16.33
C LEU A 23 17.67 17.89 16.23
N SER A 24 18.63 18.17 17.09
CA SER A 24 19.58 19.25 16.89
C SER A 24 20.88 18.64 16.35
N VAL A 25 21.25 18.98 15.14
CA VAL A 25 22.58 18.67 14.62
C VAL A 25 23.43 19.90 14.88
N GLU A 26 24.36 19.81 15.83
CA GLU A 26 25.41 20.83 15.97
C GLU A 26 26.37 20.71 14.78
N ASP A 27 26.76 21.89 14.26
CA ASP A 27 27.55 21.97 13.06
C ASP A 27 28.97 21.38 13.29
N GLY A 28 29.30 20.49 12.48
CA GLY A 28 30.51 20.13 11.79
C GLY A 28 31.88 20.21 12.44
N SER A 29 32.16 19.66 13.60
CA SER A 29 33.56 19.36 13.97
C SER A 29 33.72 18.22 14.98
N GLY A 30 32.79 17.29 15.00
CA GLY A 30 32.87 16.11 15.87
C GLY A 30 32.71 14.82 15.10
N THR A 31 33.58 13.88 15.34
CA THR A 31 33.34 12.44 15.10
C THR A 31 32.05 12.07 15.83
N GLY A 32 30.90 12.31 15.18
CA GLY A 32 29.58 12.19 15.76
C GLY A 32 29.25 10.74 16.06
N SER A 33 29.29 10.40 17.32
CA SER A 33 28.60 9.27 17.89
C SER A 33 27.10 9.41 17.65
N GLY A 34 26.49 8.34 17.18
CA GLY A 34 25.11 8.13 16.75
C GLY A 34 24.03 9.00 17.38
N LEU A 35 22.96 9.16 16.62
CA LEU A 35 21.74 9.85 17.02
C LEU A 35 21.17 9.20 18.29
N ASP A 36 20.98 9.99 19.35
CA ASP A 36 20.39 9.52 20.60
C ASP A 36 18.86 9.57 20.52
N PHE A 37 18.25 8.40 20.40
CA PHE A 37 16.80 8.21 20.36
C PHE A 37 16.19 7.91 21.75
N SER A 38 16.94 8.11 22.83
CA SER A 38 16.53 7.71 24.20
C SER A 38 15.32 8.47 24.76
N LEU A 39 14.85 9.52 24.07
CA LEU A 39 13.77 10.40 24.56
C LEU A 39 12.36 9.99 24.12
N ILE A 40 12.19 8.83 23.52
CA ILE A 40 10.89 8.44 22.99
C ILE A 40 10.37 7.25 23.79
N GLY A 41 9.36 7.49 24.59
CA GLY A 41 8.63 6.48 25.33
C GLY A 41 7.86 5.51 24.41
N TYR A 42 8.52 4.98 23.41
CA TYR A 42 8.00 3.92 22.54
C TYR A 42 8.83 2.67 22.77
N ASN A 43 8.09 1.56 22.95
CA ASN A 43 8.50 0.19 23.15
C ASN A 43 9.99 -0.08 22.82
N ASP A 44 10.81 -0.33 23.81
CA ASP A 44 12.28 -0.48 23.74
C ASP A 44 12.83 -1.33 22.57
N LYS A 45 12.01 -2.25 22.06
CA LYS A 45 12.38 -3.12 20.97
C LYS A 45 12.42 -2.39 19.62
N LEU A 46 11.44 -1.52 19.33
CA LEU A 46 11.38 -0.76 18.07
C LEU A 46 12.46 0.33 18.04
N SER A 47 12.71 0.99 19.18
CA SER A 47 13.76 1.99 19.32
C SER A 47 15.14 1.39 19.11
N LYS A 48 15.38 0.15 19.61
CA LYS A 48 16.64 -0.55 19.42
C LYS A 48 16.85 -0.97 17.97
N GLU A 49 15.83 -1.53 17.31
CA GLU A 49 15.90 -1.93 15.91
C GLU A 49 16.19 -0.72 15.00
N ILE A 50 15.56 0.43 15.25
CA ILE A 50 15.82 1.68 14.52
C ILE A 50 17.24 2.17 14.77
N ASN A 51 17.73 2.14 16.01
CA ASN A 51 19.10 2.56 16.36
C ASN A 51 20.16 1.64 15.75
N ASP A 52 19.96 0.32 15.83
CA ASP A 52 20.89 -0.67 15.27
C ASP A 52 20.98 -0.55 13.74
N GLU A 53 19.87 -0.17 13.08
CA GLU A 53 19.80 0.00 11.63
C GLU A 53 20.33 1.37 11.15
N LEU A 54 20.13 2.45 11.92
CA LEU A 54 20.64 3.81 11.60
C LEU A 54 22.15 3.94 11.81
N ASN A 55 22.75 3.09 12.63
CA ASN A 55 24.21 3.04 12.82
C ASN A 55 24.93 2.26 11.70
N GLN A 56 24.21 1.69 10.74
CA GLN A 56 24.82 1.18 9.50
C GLN A 56 25.24 2.38 8.61
N PRO A 57 26.40 2.32 7.94
CA PRO A 57 26.89 3.49 7.23
C PRO A 57 25.92 3.93 6.12
N LEU A 58 25.45 5.17 6.22
CA LEU A 58 24.62 5.88 5.24
C LEU A 58 25.28 6.06 3.85
N VAL A 59 26.32 5.31 3.56
CA VAL A 59 27.19 5.49 2.40
C VAL A 59 26.44 5.34 1.06
N TYR A 60 25.39 4.51 1.01
CA TYR A 60 24.62 4.32 -0.23
C TYR A 60 23.52 5.35 -0.47
N SER A 61 22.98 5.98 0.57
CA SER A 61 21.90 6.96 0.41
C SER A 61 22.41 8.31 -0.10
N LYS A 62 23.64 8.69 0.23
CA LYS A 62 24.21 10.02 -0.12
C LYS A 62 24.44 10.13 -1.63
N GLN A 63 24.99 9.12 -2.28
CA GLN A 63 25.31 9.18 -3.70
C GLN A 63 24.03 9.26 -4.57
N LEU A 64 22.99 8.47 -4.23
CA LEU A 64 21.69 8.50 -4.92
C LEU A 64 20.90 9.79 -4.64
N TYR A 65 21.13 10.40 -3.48
CA TYR A 65 20.49 11.66 -3.10
C TYR A 65 21.09 12.85 -3.85
N ASP A 66 22.41 12.86 -4.04
CA ASP A 66 23.13 13.93 -4.74
C ASP A 66 22.85 13.93 -6.27
N GLU A 67 22.32 12.84 -6.82
CA GLU A 67 21.98 12.68 -8.25
C GLU A 67 20.50 12.99 -8.57
N TRP A 68 19.64 13.21 -7.55
CA TRP A 68 18.24 13.53 -7.80
C TRP A 68 18.06 14.99 -8.23
N ASP A 69 17.53 15.17 -9.42
CA ASP A 69 17.12 16.47 -9.95
C ASP A 69 15.61 16.67 -9.69
N SER A 70 15.27 17.64 -8.82
CA SER A 70 13.90 17.97 -8.45
C SER A 70 13.05 18.54 -9.60
N SER A 71 13.67 18.91 -10.74
CA SER A 71 12.95 19.29 -11.96
C SER A 71 12.34 18.09 -12.70
N ARG A 72 12.74 16.85 -12.34
CA ARG A 72 12.21 15.63 -12.96
C ARG A 72 10.72 15.48 -12.71
N ASN A 73 10.01 15.09 -13.75
CA ASN A 73 8.60 14.72 -13.69
C ASN A 73 8.36 13.20 -13.58
N SER A 74 9.43 12.40 -13.53
CA SER A 74 9.37 10.94 -13.49
C SER A 74 10.39 10.34 -12.53
N ALA A 75 9.91 9.44 -11.66
CA ALA A 75 10.73 8.56 -10.83
C ALA A 75 10.71 7.10 -11.37
N TYR A 76 10.40 6.92 -12.66
CA TYR A 76 10.33 5.61 -13.30
C TYR A 76 11.62 4.82 -13.07
N SER A 77 11.48 3.63 -12.46
CA SER A 77 12.58 2.67 -12.21
C SER A 77 13.80 3.23 -11.46
N LEU A 78 13.64 4.34 -10.69
CA LEU A 78 14.78 5.07 -10.08
C LEU A 78 15.68 4.19 -9.21
N TYR A 79 15.09 3.24 -8.46
CA TYR A 79 15.81 2.29 -7.59
C TYR A 79 15.57 0.83 -8.01
N TYR A 80 15.18 0.59 -9.25
CA TYR A 80 14.83 -0.74 -9.76
C TYR A 80 15.91 -1.78 -9.45
N GLY A 81 15.51 -2.88 -8.80
CA GLY A 81 16.39 -4.01 -8.48
C GLY A 81 17.44 -3.74 -7.40
N ASN A 82 17.40 -2.59 -6.71
CA ASN A 82 18.36 -2.29 -5.67
C ASN A 82 18.07 -3.08 -4.39
N SER A 83 18.59 -4.30 -4.32
CA SER A 83 18.43 -5.16 -3.14
C SER A 83 19.19 -4.68 -1.90
N ASN A 84 20.10 -3.72 -2.02
CA ASN A 84 20.81 -3.14 -0.88
C ASN A 84 20.05 -1.96 -0.26
N LEU A 85 18.97 -1.49 -0.89
CA LEU A 85 18.17 -0.38 -0.41
C LEU A 85 17.30 -0.83 0.76
N ILE A 86 17.59 -0.36 1.97
CA ILE A 86 16.81 -0.61 3.19
C ILE A 86 15.86 0.57 3.47
N TYR A 87 16.35 1.79 3.30
CA TYR A 87 15.63 3.04 3.50
C TYR A 87 15.57 3.82 2.20
N ALA A 88 14.37 4.11 1.71
CA ALA A 88 14.22 4.95 0.54
C ALA A 88 14.62 6.40 0.86
N PRO A 89 15.43 7.06 0.00
CA PRO A 89 15.81 8.46 0.22
C PRO A 89 14.61 9.39 0.19
N ASN A 90 14.64 10.42 1.02
CA ASN A 90 13.64 11.48 0.99
C ASN A 90 14.04 12.53 -0.06
N ILE A 91 13.51 12.38 -1.27
CA ILE A 91 13.75 13.27 -2.42
C ILE A 91 12.52 14.15 -2.66
N ASP A 92 12.72 15.32 -3.24
CA ASP A 92 11.62 16.20 -3.66
C ASP A 92 10.93 15.61 -4.90
N THR A 93 9.69 15.21 -4.72
CA THR A 93 8.86 14.59 -5.78
C THR A 93 7.69 15.47 -6.21
N SER A 94 7.73 16.78 -5.89
CA SER A 94 6.62 17.70 -6.17
C SER A 94 6.24 17.81 -7.64
N ASN A 95 7.20 17.57 -8.55
CA ASN A 95 6.96 17.58 -10.00
C ASN A 95 6.73 16.19 -10.60
N VAL A 96 6.80 15.12 -9.78
CA VAL A 96 6.73 13.74 -10.29
C VAL A 96 5.29 13.30 -10.51
N ASN A 97 4.99 12.80 -11.70
CA ASN A 97 3.68 12.25 -12.07
C ASN A 97 3.69 10.73 -12.28
N THR A 98 4.85 10.08 -12.34
CA THR A 98 4.95 8.62 -12.42
C THR A 98 6.04 8.08 -11.49
N PHE A 99 5.64 7.07 -10.70
CA PHE A 99 6.51 6.30 -9.82
C PHE A 99 6.59 4.82 -10.25
N ASP A 100 6.26 4.56 -11.52
CA ASP A 100 6.21 3.19 -12.03
C ASP A 100 7.53 2.45 -11.80
N SER A 101 7.45 1.29 -11.18
CA SER A 101 8.59 0.41 -10.87
C SER A 101 9.71 1.06 -10.04
N MET A 102 9.44 2.20 -9.35
CA MET A 102 10.49 2.96 -8.64
C MET A 102 11.31 2.08 -7.69
N PHE A 103 10.66 1.18 -6.97
CA PHE A 103 11.29 0.25 -6.03
C PHE A 103 11.11 -1.23 -6.45
N TYR A 104 10.91 -1.48 -7.74
CA TYR A 104 10.73 -2.85 -8.24
C TYR A 104 11.88 -3.76 -7.78
N ASN A 105 11.55 -4.87 -7.09
CA ASN A 105 12.52 -5.82 -6.53
C ASN A 105 13.56 -5.22 -5.57
N CYS A 106 13.24 -4.14 -4.86
CA CYS A 106 14.01 -3.70 -3.70
C CYS A 106 13.70 -4.62 -2.51
N THR A 107 14.25 -5.84 -2.53
CA THR A 107 13.85 -6.94 -1.64
C THR A 107 14.11 -6.69 -0.16
N ASN A 108 15.05 -5.78 0.18
CA ASN A 108 15.39 -5.41 1.56
C ASN A 108 14.80 -4.05 1.98
N LEU A 109 13.93 -3.43 1.14
CA LEU A 109 13.30 -2.15 1.45
C LEU A 109 12.35 -2.29 2.65
N LYS A 110 12.59 -1.52 3.71
CA LYS A 110 11.78 -1.52 4.94
C LYS A 110 11.00 -0.23 5.16
N VAL A 111 11.61 0.91 4.79
CA VAL A 111 11.06 2.24 5.09
C VAL A 111 11.01 3.09 3.83
N VAL A 112 9.86 3.70 3.61
CA VAL A 112 9.61 4.64 2.51
C VAL A 112 9.09 5.94 3.10
N PRO A 113 9.69 7.11 2.78
CA PRO A 113 9.19 8.40 3.24
C PRO A 113 7.86 8.75 2.55
N PRO A 114 7.07 9.66 3.13
CA PRO A 114 5.86 10.17 2.48
C PRO A 114 6.24 11.12 1.34
N TYR A 115 6.33 10.58 0.13
CA TYR A 115 6.56 11.38 -1.07
C TYR A 115 5.38 12.31 -1.37
N ASN A 116 5.67 13.46 -1.99
CA ASN A 116 4.63 14.28 -2.58
C ASN A 116 4.10 13.58 -3.84
N THR A 117 2.85 13.13 -3.81
CA THR A 117 2.17 12.42 -4.89
C THR A 117 0.96 13.17 -5.42
N SER A 118 0.85 14.48 -5.17
CA SER A 118 -0.28 15.32 -5.62
C SER A 118 -0.44 15.34 -7.15
N ASN A 119 0.63 15.12 -7.90
CA ASN A 119 0.63 15.05 -9.37
C ASN A 119 0.63 13.61 -9.91
N LEU A 120 0.45 12.60 -9.04
CA LEU A 120 0.57 11.19 -9.39
C LEU A 120 -0.50 10.77 -10.41
N VAL A 121 -0.05 10.22 -11.53
CA VAL A 121 -0.90 9.57 -12.55
C VAL A 121 -0.73 8.05 -12.52
N SER A 122 0.51 7.57 -12.31
CA SER A 122 0.80 6.14 -12.30
C SER A 122 1.86 5.78 -11.25
N CYS A 123 1.60 4.72 -10.52
CA CYS A 123 2.57 4.03 -9.65
C CYS A 123 2.50 2.50 -9.83
N ALA A 124 2.26 2.06 -11.07
CA ALA A 124 2.25 0.65 -11.41
C ALA A 124 3.57 -0.02 -11.00
N ARG A 125 3.50 -1.16 -10.32
CA ARG A 125 4.66 -1.93 -9.85
C ARG A 125 5.61 -1.18 -8.91
N MET A 126 5.18 -0.05 -8.29
CA MET A 126 6.10 0.78 -7.49
C MET A 126 6.84 -0.03 -6.41
N PHE A 127 6.16 -0.94 -5.74
CA PHE A 127 6.72 -1.79 -4.68
C PHE A 127 6.74 -3.29 -5.06
N TYR A 128 6.63 -3.62 -6.34
CA TYR A 128 6.66 -5.02 -6.79
C TYR A 128 7.89 -5.75 -6.23
N GLY A 129 7.70 -6.86 -5.53
CA GLY A 129 8.80 -7.67 -4.99
C GLY A 129 9.54 -7.07 -3.80
N CYS A 130 9.02 -6.00 -3.16
CA CYS A 130 9.56 -5.47 -1.91
C CYS A 130 9.18 -6.40 -0.75
N SER A 131 9.83 -7.57 -0.70
CA SER A 131 9.42 -8.70 0.16
C SER A 131 9.57 -8.46 1.66
N THR A 132 10.38 -7.49 2.09
CA THR A 132 10.57 -7.13 3.51
C THR A 132 9.72 -5.92 3.95
N LEU A 133 9.03 -5.25 3.01
CA LEU A 133 8.24 -4.07 3.31
C LEU A 133 6.98 -4.47 4.09
N THR A 134 6.85 -3.97 5.33
CA THR A 134 5.72 -4.30 6.23
C THR A 134 4.59 -3.29 6.19
N SER A 135 4.88 -2.05 5.81
CA SER A 135 3.93 -0.97 5.70
C SER A 135 4.39 0.06 4.66
N VAL A 136 3.47 0.88 4.19
CA VAL A 136 3.71 1.96 3.23
C VAL A 136 3.19 3.29 3.76
N PRO A 137 3.76 4.43 3.34
CA PRO A 137 3.28 5.74 3.78
C PRO A 137 1.92 6.08 3.17
N MET A 138 1.26 7.10 3.72
CA MET A 138 0.14 7.75 3.06
C MET A 138 0.65 8.44 1.79
N LEU A 139 0.03 8.12 0.66
CA LEU A 139 0.26 8.74 -0.64
C LEU A 139 -1.06 9.32 -1.15
N ASP A 140 -1.01 10.41 -1.87
CA ASP A 140 -2.20 10.99 -2.50
C ASP A 140 -2.45 10.32 -3.86
N PHE A 141 -3.52 9.54 -3.94
CA PHE A 141 -3.95 8.85 -5.17
C PHE A 141 -5.13 9.55 -5.86
N SER A 142 -5.48 10.77 -5.45
CA SER A 142 -6.66 11.46 -5.99
C SER A 142 -6.60 11.65 -7.51
N ASN A 143 -5.42 11.69 -8.11
CA ASN A 143 -5.20 11.78 -9.55
C ASN A 143 -4.71 10.47 -10.19
N ALA A 144 -4.46 9.42 -9.40
CA ALA A 144 -3.90 8.17 -9.90
C ALA A 144 -4.90 7.39 -10.75
N ILE A 145 -4.43 6.90 -11.90
CA ILE A 145 -5.20 6.07 -12.85
C ILE A 145 -4.72 4.62 -12.80
N TYR A 146 -3.42 4.40 -12.64
CA TYR A 146 -2.80 3.07 -12.70
C TYR A 146 -2.02 2.75 -11.43
N ILE A 147 -2.46 1.70 -10.71
CA ILE A 147 -1.77 1.14 -9.53
C ILE A 147 -1.57 -0.37 -9.64
N ASN A 148 -1.74 -0.91 -10.86
CA ASN A 148 -1.63 -2.35 -11.09
C ASN A 148 -0.28 -2.91 -10.61
N GLU A 149 -0.32 -4.09 -10.00
CA GLU A 149 0.84 -4.80 -9.49
C GLU A 149 1.65 -4.05 -8.40
N MET A 150 1.12 -2.94 -7.84
CA MET A 150 1.89 -2.07 -6.94
C MET A 150 2.46 -2.81 -5.74
N PHE A 151 1.70 -3.72 -5.15
CA PHE A 151 2.10 -4.52 -3.98
C PHE A 151 2.29 -6.01 -4.31
N ARG A 152 2.45 -6.35 -5.60
CA ARG A 152 2.67 -7.72 -6.00
C ARG A 152 3.96 -8.27 -5.39
N ASN A 153 3.87 -9.45 -4.74
CA ASN A 153 4.96 -10.10 -4.03
C ASN A 153 5.56 -9.29 -2.86
N CYS A 154 4.80 -8.33 -2.29
CA CYS A 154 5.13 -7.73 -1.00
C CYS A 154 4.75 -8.68 0.14
N SER A 155 5.50 -9.79 0.26
CA SER A 155 5.11 -10.92 1.11
C SER A 155 5.07 -10.60 2.61
N SER A 156 5.75 -9.55 3.07
CA SER A 156 5.73 -9.09 4.47
C SER A 156 4.72 -7.97 4.75
N LEU A 157 4.02 -7.46 3.72
CA LEU A 157 3.07 -6.35 3.89
C LEU A 157 1.90 -6.77 4.77
N ILE A 158 1.62 -5.99 5.84
CA ILE A 158 0.58 -6.29 6.83
C ILE A 158 -0.71 -5.53 6.53
N THR A 159 -0.59 -4.27 6.14
CA THR A 159 -1.72 -3.38 5.82
C THR A 159 -1.25 -2.22 4.95
N ILE A 160 -2.21 -1.51 4.34
CA ILE A 160 -1.98 -0.24 3.65
C ILE A 160 -2.83 0.86 4.28
N PRO A 161 -2.47 2.14 4.13
CA PRO A 161 -3.38 3.25 4.45
C PRO A 161 -4.63 3.24 3.56
N GLU A 162 -5.65 3.95 4.00
CA GLU A 162 -6.81 4.23 3.15
C GLU A 162 -6.44 5.29 2.12
N TYR A 163 -6.42 4.90 0.84
CA TYR A 163 -6.11 5.78 -0.28
C TYR A 163 -7.38 6.23 -1.01
N ASN A 164 -7.39 7.44 -1.53
CA ASN A 164 -8.45 7.88 -2.44
C ASN A 164 -8.22 7.26 -3.83
N THR A 165 -8.90 6.15 -4.12
CA THR A 165 -8.74 5.38 -5.37
C THR A 165 -9.85 5.64 -6.39
N ILE A 166 -10.63 6.72 -6.22
CA ILE A 166 -11.82 7.00 -7.04
C ILE A 166 -11.51 7.05 -8.55
N ASN A 167 -10.35 7.56 -8.94
CA ASN A 167 -9.94 7.70 -10.35
C ASN A 167 -9.18 6.49 -10.89
N VAL A 168 -8.87 5.50 -10.04
CA VAL A 168 -8.11 4.32 -10.43
C VAL A 168 -8.96 3.41 -11.30
N THR A 169 -8.42 3.06 -12.48
CA THR A 169 -9.09 2.17 -13.44
C THR A 169 -8.53 0.76 -13.45
N ASN A 170 -7.26 0.59 -13.07
CA ASN A 170 -6.58 -0.70 -13.16
C ASN A 170 -5.97 -1.13 -11.82
N PHE A 171 -6.56 -2.17 -11.23
CA PHE A 171 -6.18 -2.81 -9.97
C PHE A 171 -5.61 -4.23 -10.17
N ASN A 172 -5.30 -4.64 -11.39
CA ASN A 172 -4.93 -6.04 -11.62
C ASN A 172 -3.65 -6.41 -10.86
N TYR A 173 -3.63 -7.63 -10.32
CA TYR A 173 -2.52 -8.19 -9.52
C TYR A 173 -2.10 -7.34 -8.31
N LEU A 174 -2.94 -6.43 -7.79
CA LEU A 174 -2.53 -5.43 -6.78
C LEU A 174 -1.89 -6.05 -5.55
N PHE A 175 -2.48 -7.12 -4.99
CA PHE A 175 -1.98 -7.84 -3.80
C PHE A 175 -1.57 -9.28 -4.08
N TYR A 176 -1.25 -9.61 -5.34
CA TYR A 176 -0.74 -10.94 -5.67
C TYR A 176 0.49 -11.27 -4.83
N GLY A 177 0.47 -12.35 -4.07
CA GLY A 177 1.61 -12.79 -3.25
C GLY A 177 1.87 -11.97 -1.97
N ALA A 178 0.96 -11.06 -1.59
CA ALA A 178 1.02 -10.33 -0.31
C ALA A 178 0.52 -11.22 0.84
N THR A 179 1.22 -12.31 1.12
CA THR A 179 0.75 -13.42 1.98
C THR A 179 0.61 -13.09 3.46
N ASN A 180 1.25 -12.02 3.93
CA ASN A 180 1.13 -11.54 5.32
C ASN A 180 0.08 -10.42 5.49
N LEU A 181 -0.65 -10.06 4.44
CA LEU A 181 -1.69 -9.04 4.53
C LEU A 181 -2.79 -9.49 5.51
N GLU A 182 -3.06 -8.69 6.54
CA GLU A 182 -4.02 -8.99 7.61
C GLU A 182 -5.28 -8.15 7.50
N THR A 183 -5.11 -6.89 7.09
CA THR A 183 -6.21 -5.94 6.95
C THR A 183 -6.10 -5.13 5.67
N LEU A 184 -7.24 -4.85 5.06
CA LEU A 184 -7.36 -3.99 3.89
C LEU A 184 -8.43 -2.93 4.15
N PRO A 185 -8.16 -1.63 3.98
CA PRO A 185 -9.16 -0.58 4.11
C PRO A 185 -10.22 -0.66 3.00
N GLU A 186 -11.17 0.26 3.00
CA GLU A 186 -12.08 0.44 1.87
C GLU A 186 -11.29 0.83 0.61
N ILE A 187 -11.67 0.23 -0.52
CA ILE A 187 -11.15 0.57 -1.84
C ILE A 187 -12.30 1.16 -2.66
N ASP A 188 -12.18 2.40 -3.10
CA ASP A 188 -13.15 2.99 -4.04
C ASP A 188 -12.88 2.43 -5.44
N THR A 189 -13.82 1.67 -5.97
CA THR A 189 -13.74 1.00 -7.27
C THR A 189 -14.70 1.61 -8.30
N THR A 190 -15.14 2.85 -8.07
CA THR A 190 -16.14 3.56 -8.90
C THR A 190 -15.77 3.54 -10.39
N ASN A 191 -14.50 3.73 -10.72
CA ASN A 191 -13.98 3.77 -12.08
C ASN A 191 -13.15 2.52 -12.46
N ALA A 192 -13.18 1.47 -11.63
CA ALA A 192 -12.45 0.25 -11.91
C ALA A 192 -12.95 -0.41 -13.20
N SER A 193 -12.03 -0.73 -14.11
CA SER A 193 -12.28 -1.51 -15.32
C SER A 193 -11.55 -2.85 -15.34
N ASN A 194 -10.53 -3.01 -14.49
CA ASN A 194 -9.74 -4.23 -14.39
C ASN A 194 -9.32 -4.52 -12.94
N MET A 195 -9.80 -5.66 -12.41
CA MET A 195 -9.41 -6.20 -11.10
C MET A 195 -8.95 -7.67 -11.20
N THR A 196 -8.50 -8.09 -12.39
CA THR A 196 -8.06 -9.46 -12.64
C THR A 196 -6.93 -9.84 -11.66
N TYR A 197 -7.09 -10.99 -11.01
CA TYR A 197 -6.10 -11.51 -10.05
C TYR A 197 -5.72 -10.51 -8.94
N PHE A 198 -6.66 -9.69 -8.49
CA PHE A 198 -6.43 -8.69 -7.44
C PHE A 198 -5.70 -9.28 -6.22
N PHE A 199 -6.08 -10.48 -5.77
CA PHE A 199 -5.43 -11.26 -4.70
C PHE A 199 -4.55 -12.41 -5.23
N GLY A 200 -4.42 -12.55 -6.53
CA GLY A 200 -3.64 -13.58 -7.21
C GLY A 200 -4.46 -14.77 -7.73
N PRO A 201 -3.87 -15.54 -8.67
CA PRO A 201 -4.55 -16.68 -9.29
C PRO A 201 -4.60 -17.90 -8.38
N SER A 202 -5.47 -18.87 -8.73
CA SER A 202 -5.76 -20.07 -7.93
C SER A 202 -4.59 -21.02 -7.74
N TYR A 203 -3.59 -20.99 -8.62
CA TYR A 203 -2.38 -21.81 -8.49
C TYR A 203 -1.34 -21.26 -7.49
N MET A 204 -1.61 -20.09 -6.88
CA MET A 204 -0.76 -19.51 -5.85
C MET A 204 -1.33 -19.73 -4.44
N SER A 205 -0.54 -19.45 -3.41
CA SER A 205 -1.01 -19.49 -2.03
C SER A 205 -2.11 -18.45 -1.78
N SER A 206 -3.17 -18.86 -1.08
CA SER A 206 -4.22 -17.94 -0.63
C SER A 206 -3.71 -16.97 0.43
N LEU A 207 -4.33 -15.79 0.54
CA LEU A 207 -4.04 -14.79 1.56
C LEU A 207 -4.77 -15.18 2.87
N THR A 208 -4.28 -16.20 3.54
CA THR A 208 -4.94 -16.79 4.73
C THR A 208 -4.86 -15.91 5.97
N LYS A 209 -3.98 -14.91 6.00
CA LYS A 209 -3.90 -13.94 7.10
C LYS A 209 -4.89 -12.79 6.96
N LEU A 210 -5.41 -12.54 5.75
CA LEU A 210 -6.38 -11.47 5.53
C LEU A 210 -7.73 -11.85 6.16
N THR A 211 -8.07 -11.16 7.24
CA THR A 211 -9.30 -11.39 8.00
C THR A 211 -10.26 -10.20 7.96
N LYS A 212 -9.73 -9.00 7.69
CA LYS A 212 -10.52 -7.77 7.67
C LYS A 212 -10.38 -7.01 6.37
N ILE A 213 -11.52 -6.62 5.82
CA ILE A 213 -11.60 -5.81 4.60
C ILE A 213 -12.70 -4.76 4.74
N GLY A 214 -12.40 -3.52 4.37
CA GLY A 214 -13.35 -2.40 4.41
C GLY A 214 -14.43 -2.48 3.32
N GLY A 215 -14.16 -3.26 2.27
CA GLY A 215 -15.06 -3.45 1.13
C GLY A 215 -14.59 -2.76 -0.14
N PHE A 216 -15.35 -2.96 -1.21
CA PHE A 216 -15.12 -2.39 -2.54
C PHE A 216 -16.28 -1.46 -2.88
N LYS A 217 -16.08 -0.17 -2.63
CA LYS A 217 -17.11 0.84 -2.85
C LYS A 217 -17.41 1.00 -4.33
N ASN A 218 -18.69 0.95 -4.69
CA ASN A 218 -19.22 1.16 -6.03
C ASN A 218 -18.69 0.17 -7.09
N LEU A 219 -18.30 -1.05 -6.70
CA LEU A 219 -17.89 -2.08 -7.66
C LEU A 219 -19.02 -2.35 -8.66
N LYS A 220 -18.72 -2.30 -9.97
CA LYS A 220 -19.68 -2.47 -11.08
C LYS A 220 -19.33 -3.60 -12.05
N ILE A 221 -18.13 -4.16 -11.95
CA ILE A 221 -17.61 -5.16 -12.89
C ILE A 221 -17.67 -6.56 -12.30
N SER A 222 -17.98 -7.55 -13.12
CA SER A 222 -17.88 -8.96 -12.72
C SER A 222 -16.45 -9.37 -12.45
N ILE A 223 -16.26 -10.14 -11.37
CA ILE A 223 -15.02 -10.83 -11.05
C ILE A 223 -15.37 -12.28 -10.75
N THR A 224 -15.31 -13.13 -11.78
CA THR A 224 -15.87 -14.48 -11.76
C THR A 224 -14.94 -15.54 -11.19
N THR A 225 -13.63 -15.24 -11.11
CA THR A 225 -12.61 -16.18 -10.65
C THR A 225 -11.55 -15.47 -9.79
N ASP A 226 -10.91 -16.24 -8.91
CA ASP A 226 -9.69 -15.83 -8.22
C ASP A 226 -9.77 -14.45 -7.50
N PHE A 227 -10.89 -14.20 -6.81
CA PHE A 227 -11.09 -12.97 -6.04
C PHE A 227 -11.18 -13.25 -4.54
N LEU A 228 -12.35 -13.15 -3.91
CA LEU A 228 -12.49 -13.42 -2.47
C LEU A 228 -12.31 -14.90 -2.12
N SER A 229 -12.42 -15.81 -3.08
CA SER A 229 -11.98 -17.21 -2.92
C SER A 229 -10.50 -17.33 -2.53
N ARG A 230 -9.69 -16.30 -2.81
CA ARG A 230 -8.27 -16.21 -2.43
C ARG A 230 -8.03 -15.76 -0.98
N THR A 231 -9.08 -15.36 -0.28
CA THR A 231 -9.08 -14.82 1.08
C THR A 231 -10.04 -15.59 1.99
N PRO A 232 -9.80 -16.90 2.21
CA PRO A 232 -10.80 -17.79 2.82
C PRO A 232 -11.09 -17.49 4.29
N ASN A 233 -10.29 -16.68 4.96
CA ASN A 233 -10.39 -16.39 6.40
C ASN A 233 -11.04 -15.04 6.72
N LEU A 234 -11.66 -14.37 5.73
CA LEU A 234 -12.42 -13.15 5.99
C LEU A 234 -13.52 -13.39 7.03
N THR A 235 -13.70 -12.41 7.92
CA THR A 235 -14.83 -12.43 8.87
C THR A 235 -16.16 -12.20 8.17
N THR A 236 -17.27 -12.65 8.76
CA THR A 236 -18.62 -12.36 8.25
C THR A 236 -18.86 -10.85 8.15
N GLU A 237 -18.37 -10.07 9.11
CA GLU A 237 -18.42 -8.61 9.06
C GLU A 237 -17.74 -8.06 7.80
N SER A 238 -16.54 -8.54 7.48
CA SER A 238 -15.81 -8.13 6.28
C SER A 238 -16.53 -8.50 4.98
N LEU A 239 -17.14 -9.70 4.93
CA LEU A 239 -17.96 -10.12 3.80
C LEU A 239 -19.19 -9.25 3.63
N MET A 240 -19.83 -8.86 4.73
CA MET A 240 -20.96 -7.91 4.72
C MET A 240 -20.54 -6.50 4.32
N ASN A 241 -19.33 -6.05 4.71
CA ASN A 241 -18.78 -4.77 4.22
C ASN A 241 -18.66 -4.78 2.69
N VAL A 242 -18.19 -5.89 2.09
CA VAL A 242 -18.17 -6.01 0.63
C VAL A 242 -19.58 -5.93 0.07
N ILE A 243 -20.51 -6.76 0.53
CA ILE A 243 -21.89 -6.85 0.02
C ILE A 243 -22.61 -5.49 0.12
N ASN A 244 -22.49 -4.82 1.26
CA ASN A 244 -23.19 -3.54 1.51
C ASN A 244 -22.68 -2.41 0.62
N LYS A 245 -21.42 -2.47 0.18
CA LYS A 245 -20.75 -1.44 -0.65
C LYS A 245 -20.81 -1.72 -2.15
N LEU A 246 -21.33 -2.89 -2.57
CA LEU A 246 -21.57 -3.18 -3.97
C LEU A 246 -22.52 -2.13 -4.57
N TYR A 247 -22.25 -1.74 -5.80
CA TYR A 247 -23.12 -0.85 -6.56
C TYR A 247 -24.49 -1.50 -6.78
N ASP A 248 -25.56 -0.72 -6.67
CA ASP A 248 -26.92 -1.18 -6.97
C ASP A 248 -27.15 -1.18 -8.48
N LEU A 249 -26.92 -2.34 -9.11
CA LEU A 249 -27.09 -2.53 -10.54
C LEU A 249 -28.57 -2.50 -10.92
N THR A 250 -29.42 -3.12 -10.11
CA THR A 250 -30.88 -3.24 -10.35
C THR A 250 -31.52 -1.85 -10.30
N GLY A 251 -31.25 -1.08 -9.24
CA GLY A 251 -31.78 0.27 -9.09
C GLY A 251 -31.30 1.25 -10.17
N ASN A 252 -30.23 0.94 -10.89
CA ASN A 252 -29.67 1.75 -11.96
C ASN A 252 -29.87 1.14 -13.37
N ASN A 253 -30.73 0.13 -13.52
CA ASN A 253 -31.06 -0.55 -14.78
C ASN A 253 -29.81 -1.12 -15.51
N LEU A 254 -28.82 -1.61 -14.76
CA LEU A 254 -27.65 -2.28 -15.29
C LEU A 254 -27.84 -3.80 -15.25
N SER A 255 -27.16 -4.50 -16.16
CA SER A 255 -27.15 -5.97 -16.19
C SER A 255 -26.53 -6.51 -14.91
N GLY A 256 -27.06 -7.65 -14.43
CA GLY A 256 -26.53 -8.37 -13.28
C GLY A 256 -25.06 -8.75 -13.47
N GLN A 257 -24.30 -8.74 -12.39
CA GLN A 257 -22.87 -9.06 -12.36
C GLN A 257 -22.59 -10.23 -11.41
N THR A 258 -21.45 -10.87 -11.58
CA THR A 258 -21.01 -12.01 -10.75
C THR A 258 -19.77 -11.61 -9.96
N LEU A 259 -19.75 -11.99 -8.66
CA LEU A 259 -18.61 -11.78 -7.79
C LEU A 259 -18.16 -13.08 -7.13
N ASN A 260 -16.92 -13.48 -7.37
CA ASN A 260 -16.35 -14.69 -6.80
C ASN A 260 -16.02 -14.52 -5.32
N PHE A 261 -16.82 -15.14 -4.46
CA PHE A 261 -16.64 -15.22 -3.01
C PHE A 261 -15.88 -16.48 -2.61
N GLY A 262 -16.08 -17.57 -3.35
CA GLY A 262 -15.60 -18.90 -3.01
C GLY A 262 -16.39 -19.56 -1.87
N SER A 263 -16.45 -20.89 -1.89
CA SER A 263 -17.27 -21.69 -0.96
C SER A 263 -16.93 -21.43 0.51
N ALA A 264 -15.66 -21.25 0.85
CA ALA A 264 -15.23 -20.98 2.23
C ALA A 264 -15.84 -19.71 2.82
N ASN A 265 -16.05 -18.68 2.01
CA ASN A 265 -16.66 -17.43 2.44
C ASN A 265 -18.19 -17.49 2.35
N LEU A 266 -18.75 -18.11 1.31
CA LEU A 266 -20.19 -18.26 1.17
C LEU A 266 -20.81 -19.05 2.34
N ASN A 267 -20.12 -20.09 2.82
CA ASN A 267 -20.57 -20.89 3.96
C ASN A 267 -20.64 -20.13 5.30
N LYS A 268 -20.12 -18.92 5.36
CA LYS A 268 -20.20 -18.01 6.54
C LYS A 268 -21.41 -17.09 6.50
N LEU A 269 -22.10 -17.01 5.38
CA LEU A 269 -23.22 -16.11 5.15
C LEU A 269 -24.54 -16.85 5.25
N THR A 270 -25.58 -16.19 5.80
CA THR A 270 -26.96 -16.67 5.75
C THR A 270 -27.58 -16.37 4.39
N ALA A 271 -28.71 -17.03 4.11
CA ALA A 271 -29.48 -16.76 2.88
C ALA A 271 -29.94 -15.29 2.80
N GLU A 272 -30.35 -14.71 3.93
CA GLU A 272 -30.75 -13.31 4.01
C GLU A 272 -29.59 -12.36 3.70
N GLN A 273 -28.37 -12.68 4.17
CA GLN A 273 -27.16 -11.87 3.89
C GLN A 273 -26.80 -11.94 2.41
N ILE A 274 -26.88 -13.11 1.79
CA ILE A 274 -26.67 -13.28 0.35
C ILE A 274 -27.75 -12.54 -0.46
N ALA A 275 -29.01 -12.54 0.00
CA ALA A 275 -30.13 -11.86 -0.65
C ALA A 275 -29.90 -10.34 -0.78
N VAL A 276 -29.12 -9.71 0.12
CA VAL A 276 -28.74 -8.29 0.00
C VAL A 276 -27.96 -8.03 -1.28
N ALA A 277 -27.01 -8.91 -1.65
CA ALA A 277 -26.28 -8.80 -2.92
C ALA A 277 -27.19 -9.04 -4.11
N THR A 278 -28.04 -10.09 -4.03
CA THR A 278 -28.98 -10.45 -5.10
C THR A 278 -29.97 -9.32 -5.38
N ALA A 279 -30.47 -8.63 -4.35
CA ALA A 279 -31.35 -7.49 -4.51
C ALA A 279 -30.71 -6.33 -5.28
N LYS A 280 -29.37 -6.20 -5.19
CA LYS A 280 -28.58 -5.21 -5.95
C LYS A 280 -28.17 -5.71 -7.35
N GLY A 281 -28.62 -6.91 -7.79
CA GLY A 281 -28.30 -7.49 -9.09
C GLY A 281 -26.99 -8.30 -9.13
N TRP A 282 -26.45 -8.73 -7.97
CA TRP A 282 -25.22 -9.50 -7.89
C TRP A 282 -25.47 -10.98 -7.65
N THR A 283 -24.73 -11.82 -8.37
CA THR A 283 -24.61 -13.26 -8.10
C THR A 283 -23.30 -13.53 -7.39
N LEU A 284 -23.34 -14.13 -6.19
CA LEU A 284 -22.13 -14.54 -5.45
C LEU A 284 -21.82 -16.01 -5.75
N THR A 285 -20.55 -16.32 -6.16
CA THR A 285 -20.11 -17.67 -6.54
C THR A 285 -18.89 -18.16 -5.76
#